data_a562f74f4bec6adfbb6d7003e83dee92
#
_entry.id   a562f74f4bec6adfbb6d7003e83dee92
#
_cell.length_a   1.000
_cell.length_b   1.000
_cell.length_c   1.000
_cell.angle_alpha   90.00
_cell.angle_beta   90.00
_cell.angle_gamma   90.00
#
_symmetry.space_group_name_H-M   'P 1'
#
loop_
_entity.id
_entity.type
_entity.pdbx_description
1 polymer ?
#
loop_
_entity_poly.entity_id
_entity_poly.type
_entity_poly.pdbx_seq_one_letter_code
_entity_poly.pdbx_strand_id
1 'polypeptide(L)'
;MIIAITGPTGVGKTKLSVALAKKYHGIVVNCDAMQVYKGMDIGTAKIKESEKEGVSHYLFDIVSPEVNYTVYDYQKDARKIIEENKDKTIIFVGGTGLYLKAALFDYRFSEEKNKENYEEYSNEELYQMCLKKDEKCLIHPNNRRRMIRFLQKETTSLVEPKLLYNTIFIGLTTDRNNLYNIIDKRVDMMFAEGLLEEVKKFYDQHLNSKALQTAIGYKELYSYFEGNL
;
A
#
# COMPACT_ATOMS: atom_id res chain seq x y z
N MET A 1 22.21 0.28 -6.40
CA MET A 1 21.43 -0.92 -6.78
C MET A 1 20.09 -0.87 -6.05
N ILE A 2 18.99 -1.26 -6.72
CA ILE A 2 17.67 -1.33 -6.06
C ILE A 2 17.23 -2.80 -5.98
N ILE A 3 16.66 -3.19 -4.84
CA ILE A 3 16.03 -4.49 -4.62
C ILE A 3 14.59 -4.22 -4.16
N ALA A 4 13.61 -4.83 -4.81
CA ALA A 4 12.20 -4.71 -4.46
C ALA A 4 11.67 -6.07 -3.96
N ILE A 5 11.24 -6.12 -2.69
CA ILE A 5 10.72 -7.32 -2.04
C ILE A 5 9.21 -7.19 -1.89
N THR A 6 8.46 -8.10 -2.52
CA THR A 6 6.99 -8.13 -2.46
C THR A 6 6.49 -9.53 -2.11
N GLY A 7 5.21 -9.65 -1.81
CA GLY A 7 4.56 -10.90 -1.46
C GLY A 7 3.45 -10.72 -0.42
N PRO A 8 2.69 -11.77 -0.09
CA PRO A 8 1.63 -11.73 0.91
C PRO A 8 2.11 -11.25 2.28
N THR A 9 1.17 -10.89 3.15
CA THR A 9 1.50 -10.59 4.55
C THR A 9 2.04 -11.84 5.26
N GLY A 10 2.94 -11.66 6.24
CA GLY A 10 3.43 -12.75 7.09
C GLY A 10 4.52 -13.65 6.48
N VAL A 11 4.89 -13.52 5.19
CA VAL A 11 5.88 -14.40 4.53
C VAL A 11 7.35 -14.03 4.79
N GLY A 12 7.63 -13.13 5.73
CA GLY A 12 9.02 -12.81 6.12
C GLY A 12 9.70 -11.69 5.33
N LYS A 13 8.95 -10.86 4.58
CA LYS A 13 9.50 -9.73 3.81
C LYS A 13 10.40 -8.80 4.64
N THR A 14 9.93 -8.39 5.80
CA THR A 14 10.65 -7.48 6.72
C THR A 14 11.98 -8.07 7.17
N LYS A 15 11.98 -9.33 7.62
CA LYS A 15 13.21 -10.00 8.05
C LYS A 15 14.22 -10.11 6.91
N LEU A 16 13.76 -10.43 5.69
CA LEU A 16 14.62 -10.49 4.51
C LEU A 16 15.18 -9.11 4.15
N SER A 17 14.37 -8.04 4.24
CA SER A 17 14.82 -6.68 3.92
C SER A 17 15.93 -6.20 4.86
N VAL A 18 15.81 -6.46 6.16
CA VAL A 18 16.86 -6.13 7.15
C VAL A 18 18.14 -6.93 6.89
N ALA A 19 18.02 -8.23 6.64
CA ALA A 19 19.17 -9.09 6.35
C ALA A 19 19.93 -8.63 5.08
N LEU A 20 19.21 -8.28 4.02
CA LEU A 20 19.82 -7.77 2.79
C LEU A 20 20.42 -6.38 2.99
N ALA A 21 19.75 -5.49 3.75
CA ALA A 21 20.27 -4.16 4.05
C ALA A 21 21.59 -4.25 4.83
N LYS A 22 21.68 -5.12 5.81
CA LYS A 22 22.94 -5.37 6.55
C LYS A 22 24.02 -5.93 5.62
N LYS A 23 23.68 -6.92 4.80
CA LYS A 23 24.64 -7.57 3.89
C LYS A 23 25.23 -6.62 2.85
N TYR A 24 24.42 -5.70 2.33
CA TYR A 24 24.81 -4.79 1.24
C TYR A 24 25.00 -3.34 1.71
N HIS A 25 25.10 -3.08 3.01
CA HIS A 25 25.24 -1.74 3.59
C HIS A 25 24.19 -0.77 3.04
N GLY A 26 22.96 -1.25 2.92
CA GLY A 26 21.85 -0.55 2.29
C GLY A 26 20.88 0.09 3.29
N ILE A 27 19.81 0.62 2.72
CA ILE A 27 18.70 1.22 3.43
C ILE A 27 17.40 0.51 3.05
N VAL A 28 16.39 0.59 3.91
CA VAL A 28 15.05 0.03 3.67
C VAL A 28 14.07 1.17 3.41
N VAL A 29 13.23 1.01 2.39
CA VAL A 29 12.15 1.96 2.04
C VAL A 29 10.81 1.22 2.08
N ASN A 30 9.89 1.74 2.86
CA ASN A 30 8.56 1.17 3.01
C ASN A 30 7.74 1.25 1.71
N CYS A 31 7.06 0.17 1.36
CA CYS A 31 6.08 0.06 0.28
C CYS A 31 4.72 -0.46 0.78
N ASP A 32 4.35 -0.16 2.02
CA ASP A 32 3.03 -0.42 2.55
C ASP A 32 2.28 0.89 2.78
N ALA A 33 1.07 0.99 2.22
CA ALA A 33 0.29 2.23 2.24
C ALA A 33 -0.23 2.60 3.64
N MET A 34 -0.28 1.66 4.58
CA MET A 34 -0.77 1.93 5.93
C MET A 34 0.37 2.20 6.92
N GLN A 35 1.57 1.69 6.68
CA GLN A 35 2.72 1.90 7.56
C GLN A 35 3.35 3.31 7.46
N VAL A 36 2.89 4.15 6.54
CA VAL A 36 3.29 5.57 6.45
C VAL A 36 2.67 6.41 7.57
N TYR A 37 1.58 5.94 8.17
CA TYR A 37 0.81 6.67 9.17
C TYR A 37 1.35 6.46 10.58
N LYS A 38 1.53 7.57 11.32
CA LYS A 38 1.96 7.56 12.73
C LYS A 38 0.92 6.93 13.63
N GLY A 39 1.37 6.08 14.55
CA GLY A 39 0.53 5.43 15.55
C GLY A 39 -0.34 4.28 15.04
N MET A 40 -0.31 3.98 13.74
CA MET A 40 -0.90 2.77 13.17
C MET A 40 0.18 1.67 13.14
N ASP A 41 0.51 1.10 14.29
CA ASP A 41 1.69 0.27 14.46
C ASP A 41 1.36 -1.22 14.50
N ILE A 42 0.51 -1.61 15.45
CA ILE A 42 0.15 -3.02 15.67
C ILE A 42 -0.71 -3.53 14.51
N GLY A 43 -1.79 -2.83 14.16
CA GLY A 43 -2.70 -3.26 13.10
C GLY A 43 -2.08 -3.30 11.70
N THR A 44 -1.01 -2.56 11.47
CA THR A 44 -0.24 -2.62 10.21
C THR A 44 0.97 -3.55 10.29
N ALA A 45 1.25 -4.11 11.48
CA ALA A 45 2.47 -4.86 11.84
C ALA A 45 3.73 -4.13 11.38
N LYS A 46 3.83 -2.87 11.74
CA LYS A 46 4.98 -2.04 11.49
C LYS A 46 6.22 -2.61 12.20
N ILE A 47 7.36 -2.52 11.55
CA ILE A 47 8.63 -2.98 12.12
C ILE A 47 8.95 -2.22 13.40
N LYS A 48 9.25 -2.95 14.49
CA LYS A 48 9.68 -2.39 15.78
C LYS A 48 11.13 -1.92 15.70
N GLU A 49 11.50 -0.96 16.52
CA GLU A 49 12.87 -0.43 16.53
C GLU A 49 13.93 -1.50 16.77
N SER A 50 13.63 -2.45 17.68
CA SER A 50 14.49 -3.60 17.96
C SER A 50 14.71 -4.53 16.77
N GLU A 51 13.77 -4.59 15.83
CA GLU A 51 13.84 -5.44 14.64
C GLU A 51 14.59 -4.79 13.48
N LYS A 52 14.79 -3.46 13.52
CA LYS A 52 15.55 -2.72 12.50
C LYS A 52 17.03 -3.02 12.52
N GLU A 53 17.56 -3.51 13.63
CA GLU A 53 18.98 -3.91 13.81
C GLU A 53 19.98 -2.86 13.33
N GLY A 54 19.70 -1.57 13.57
CA GLY A 54 20.55 -0.45 13.16
C GLY A 54 20.46 -0.06 11.69
N VAL A 55 19.60 -0.71 10.88
CA VAL A 55 19.35 -0.35 9.49
C VAL A 55 18.46 0.88 9.41
N SER A 56 18.83 1.84 8.56
CA SER A 56 18.01 3.02 8.29
C SER A 56 16.76 2.64 7.52
N HIS A 57 15.58 3.04 8.03
CA HIS A 57 14.27 2.79 7.45
C HIS A 57 13.60 4.11 7.09
N TYR A 58 13.02 4.18 5.88
CA TYR A 58 12.39 5.38 5.32
C TYR A 58 10.93 5.12 4.97
N LEU A 59 10.11 6.16 4.99
CA LEU A 59 8.67 6.17 4.70
C LEU A 59 7.84 5.36 5.68
N PHE A 60 8.30 5.25 6.91
CA PHE A 60 7.52 4.82 8.06
C PHE A 60 7.19 6.04 8.92
N ASP A 61 6.00 6.13 9.49
CA ASP A 61 5.59 7.18 10.44
C ASP A 61 5.80 8.62 9.94
N ILE A 62 5.58 8.86 8.66
CA ILE A 62 5.89 10.17 8.05
C ILE A 62 4.72 11.15 8.13
N VAL A 63 3.48 10.67 8.23
CA VAL A 63 2.28 11.52 8.25
C VAL A 63 1.31 11.12 9.37
N SER A 64 0.47 12.08 9.84
CA SER A 64 -0.66 11.79 10.70
C SER A 64 -1.73 10.99 9.94
N PRO A 65 -2.51 10.10 10.60
CA PRO A 65 -3.65 9.41 9.98
C PRO A 65 -4.69 10.35 9.37
N GLU A 66 -4.76 11.60 9.80
CA GLU A 66 -5.67 12.63 9.25
C GLU A 66 -5.25 13.11 7.86
N VAL A 67 -3.99 12.95 7.50
CA VAL A 67 -3.45 13.39 6.20
C VAL A 67 -3.83 12.38 5.12
N ASN A 68 -4.41 12.85 4.03
CA ASN A 68 -4.63 11.99 2.86
C ASN A 68 -3.34 11.84 2.05
N TYR A 69 -2.48 10.92 2.48
CA TYR A 69 -1.24 10.60 1.78
C TYR A 69 -1.53 9.74 0.55
N THR A 70 -1.22 10.26 -0.61
CA THR A 70 -1.57 9.65 -1.90
C THR A 70 -0.41 8.87 -2.51
N VAL A 71 -0.71 8.06 -3.52
CA VAL A 71 0.34 7.38 -4.31
C VAL A 71 1.24 8.37 -5.06
N TYR A 72 0.76 9.59 -5.34
CA TYR A 72 1.56 10.67 -5.92
C TYR A 72 2.59 11.21 -4.91
N ASP A 73 2.16 11.44 -3.67
CA ASP A 73 3.05 11.86 -2.58
C ASP A 73 4.12 10.79 -2.35
N TYR A 74 3.71 9.53 -2.29
CA TYR A 74 4.64 8.41 -2.17
C TYR A 74 5.66 8.36 -3.32
N GLN A 75 5.23 8.56 -4.57
CA GLN A 75 6.14 8.59 -5.73
C GLN A 75 7.21 9.66 -5.56
N LYS A 76 6.79 10.85 -5.18
CA LYS A 76 7.69 12.01 -4.97
C LYS A 76 8.72 11.71 -3.88
N ASP A 77 8.25 11.23 -2.72
CA ASP A 77 9.11 10.98 -1.58
C ASP A 77 10.05 9.79 -1.82
N ALA A 78 9.55 8.70 -2.40
CA ALA A 78 10.37 7.53 -2.72
C ALA A 78 11.46 7.85 -3.75
N ARG A 79 11.14 8.63 -4.78
CA ARG A 79 12.14 9.06 -5.79
C ARG A 79 13.17 10.01 -5.20
N LYS A 80 12.77 10.89 -4.30
CA LYS A 80 13.70 11.75 -3.55
C LYS A 80 14.71 10.90 -2.75
N ILE A 81 14.24 9.87 -2.05
CA ILE A 81 15.12 8.95 -1.30
C ILE A 81 16.09 8.22 -2.24
N ILE A 82 15.63 7.78 -3.41
CA ILE A 82 16.50 7.15 -4.41
C ILE A 82 17.62 8.11 -4.84
N GLU A 83 17.27 9.35 -5.15
CA GLU A 83 18.22 10.36 -5.59
C GLU A 83 19.26 10.72 -4.51
N GLU A 84 18.82 10.82 -3.25
CA GLU A 84 19.68 11.16 -2.11
C GLU A 84 20.59 10.00 -1.65
N ASN A 85 20.33 8.76 -2.09
CA ASN A 85 21.06 7.56 -1.67
C ASN A 85 21.56 6.72 -2.86
N LYS A 86 21.97 7.35 -3.95
CA LYS A 86 22.45 6.67 -5.18
C LYS A 86 23.67 5.77 -4.95
N ASP A 87 24.46 6.09 -3.95
CA ASP A 87 25.66 5.38 -3.53
C ASP A 87 25.37 4.10 -2.73
N LYS A 88 24.14 3.93 -2.24
CA LYS A 88 23.72 2.81 -1.40
C LYS A 88 22.88 1.78 -2.15
N THR A 89 22.79 0.60 -1.58
CA THR A 89 21.75 -0.37 -1.95
C THR A 89 20.43 0.05 -1.31
N ILE A 90 19.38 0.21 -2.11
CA ILE A 90 18.05 0.62 -1.64
C ILE A 90 17.12 -0.57 -1.73
N ILE A 91 16.49 -0.94 -0.60
CA ILE A 91 15.61 -2.09 -0.51
C ILE A 91 14.18 -1.63 -0.26
N PHE A 92 13.36 -1.71 -1.29
CA PHE A 92 11.92 -1.49 -1.18
C PHE A 92 11.24 -2.73 -0.64
N VAL A 93 10.40 -2.58 0.39
CA VAL A 93 9.70 -3.70 1.02
C VAL A 93 8.25 -3.36 1.34
N GLY A 94 7.32 -4.19 0.90
CA GLY A 94 5.89 -4.00 1.24
C GLY A 94 4.94 -4.79 0.36
N GLY A 95 3.64 -4.62 0.65
CA GLY A 95 2.54 -5.30 -0.05
C GLY A 95 1.84 -4.44 -1.11
N THR A 96 2.11 -3.13 -1.17
CA THR A 96 1.39 -2.21 -2.06
C THR A 96 2.07 -2.11 -3.42
N GLY A 97 1.67 -2.99 -4.35
CA GLY A 97 2.26 -3.04 -5.70
C GLY A 97 2.17 -1.71 -6.47
N LEU A 98 1.12 -0.90 -6.23
CA LEU A 98 0.97 0.42 -6.85
C LEU A 98 2.07 1.39 -6.38
N TYR A 99 2.50 1.30 -5.13
CA TYR A 99 3.61 2.10 -4.60
C TYR A 99 4.92 1.75 -5.29
N LEU A 100 5.22 0.44 -5.43
CA LEU A 100 6.40 0.00 -6.19
C LEU A 100 6.35 0.47 -7.64
N LYS A 101 5.19 0.32 -8.29
CA LYS A 101 5.00 0.78 -9.67
C LYS A 101 5.20 2.28 -9.80
N ALA A 102 4.64 3.07 -8.90
CA ALA A 102 4.78 4.54 -8.91
C ALA A 102 6.24 4.97 -8.67
N ALA A 103 6.95 4.34 -7.72
CA ALA A 103 8.33 4.69 -7.41
C ALA A 103 9.32 4.32 -8.52
N LEU A 104 9.23 3.08 -9.03
CA LEU A 104 10.30 2.46 -9.83
C LEU A 104 10.08 2.51 -11.34
N PHE A 105 8.86 2.78 -11.80
CA PHE A 105 8.55 2.82 -13.22
C PHE A 105 8.20 4.25 -13.65
N ASP A 106 8.23 4.55 -14.97
CA ASP A 106 7.72 5.79 -15.55
C ASP A 106 6.18 5.83 -15.46
N TYR A 107 5.71 5.80 -14.22
CA TYR A 107 4.28 5.84 -13.90
C TYR A 107 3.82 7.29 -13.85
N ARG A 108 2.88 7.64 -14.74
CA ARG A 108 2.29 8.98 -14.82
C ARG A 108 0.88 8.95 -14.28
N PHE A 109 0.56 9.95 -13.48
CA PHE A 109 -0.81 10.17 -13.03
C PHE A 109 -1.55 10.96 -14.11
N SER A 110 -2.65 10.42 -14.61
CA SER A 110 -3.54 11.18 -15.49
C SER A 110 -4.41 12.11 -14.65
N GLU A 111 -4.54 13.35 -15.10
CA GLU A 111 -5.54 14.27 -14.55
C GLU A 111 -6.96 13.73 -14.83
N GLU A 112 -7.84 13.83 -13.84
CA GLU A 112 -9.27 13.55 -14.02
C GLU A 112 -9.89 14.80 -14.66
N LYS A 113 -10.02 14.80 -15.96
CA LYS A 113 -10.58 15.97 -16.69
C LYS A 113 -12.08 15.87 -16.92
N ASN A 114 -12.62 14.66 -16.96
CA ASN A 114 -14.06 14.47 -17.13
C ASN A 114 -14.74 14.44 -15.76
N LYS A 115 -15.56 15.47 -15.48
CA LYS A 115 -16.36 15.60 -14.24
C LYS A 115 -17.78 15.04 -14.40
N GLU A 116 -18.03 14.20 -15.39
CA GLU A 116 -19.32 13.53 -15.52
C GLU A 116 -19.69 12.78 -14.24
N ASN A 117 -20.93 12.94 -13.84
CA ASN A 117 -21.49 12.19 -12.73
C ASN A 117 -21.93 10.81 -13.23
N TYR A 118 -21.31 9.78 -12.73
CA TYR A 118 -21.59 8.39 -13.06
C TYR A 118 -22.41 7.68 -11.97
N GLU A 119 -22.95 8.40 -10.98
CA GLU A 119 -23.65 7.77 -9.86
C GLU A 119 -24.99 7.14 -10.26
N GLU A 120 -25.65 7.69 -11.28
CA GLU A 120 -26.95 7.21 -11.76
C GLU A 120 -26.87 5.95 -12.62
N TYR A 121 -25.69 5.61 -13.16
CA TYR A 121 -25.51 4.44 -14.01
C TYR A 121 -25.35 3.16 -13.19
N SER A 122 -25.97 2.07 -13.65
CA SER A 122 -25.75 0.73 -13.11
C SER A 122 -24.33 0.23 -13.39
N ASN A 123 -23.90 -0.80 -12.69
CA ASN A 123 -22.59 -1.41 -12.95
C ASN A 123 -22.46 -1.98 -14.35
N GLU A 124 -23.55 -2.53 -14.89
CA GLU A 124 -23.59 -3.06 -16.26
C GLU A 124 -23.39 -1.95 -17.29
N GLU A 125 -24.12 -0.83 -17.16
CA GLU A 125 -23.96 0.32 -18.06
C GLU A 125 -22.54 0.89 -18.00
N LEU A 126 -21.98 1.05 -16.80
CA LEU A 126 -20.59 1.49 -16.64
C LEU A 126 -19.61 0.53 -17.31
N TYR A 127 -19.84 -0.76 -17.20
CA TYR A 127 -18.98 -1.76 -17.83
C TYR A 127 -19.06 -1.68 -19.36
N GLN A 128 -20.26 -1.55 -19.94
CA GLN A 128 -20.45 -1.34 -21.36
C GLN A 128 -19.77 -0.04 -21.85
N MET A 129 -19.84 1.04 -21.07
CA MET A 129 -19.10 2.28 -21.37
C MET A 129 -17.58 2.06 -21.36
N CYS A 130 -17.08 1.27 -20.39
CA CYS A 130 -15.66 0.91 -20.33
C CYS A 130 -15.22 0.12 -21.57
N LEU A 131 -16.02 -0.84 -22.03
CA LEU A 131 -15.74 -1.63 -23.23
C LEU A 131 -15.82 -0.77 -24.51
N LYS A 132 -16.73 0.19 -24.58
CA LYS A 132 -16.78 1.16 -25.70
C LYS A 132 -15.55 2.06 -25.74
N LYS A 133 -15.00 2.40 -24.59
CA LYS A 133 -13.79 3.24 -24.47
C LYS A 133 -12.52 2.44 -24.77
N ASP A 134 -12.48 1.18 -24.38
CA ASP A 134 -11.40 0.23 -24.65
C ASP A 134 -11.95 -1.20 -24.66
N GLU A 135 -11.99 -1.82 -25.84
CA GLU A 135 -12.48 -3.20 -26.01
C GLU A 135 -11.70 -4.23 -25.19
N LYS A 136 -10.45 -3.90 -24.82
CA LYS A 136 -9.58 -4.73 -23.97
C LYS A 136 -9.67 -4.40 -22.49
N CYS A 137 -10.73 -3.74 -22.05
CA CYS A 137 -10.91 -3.36 -20.66
C CYS A 137 -10.96 -4.60 -19.74
N LEU A 138 -9.98 -4.74 -18.87
CA LEU A 138 -9.86 -5.84 -17.90
C LEU A 138 -10.45 -5.50 -16.52
N ILE A 139 -11.24 -4.44 -16.40
CA ILE A 139 -11.86 -4.05 -15.14
C ILE A 139 -13.06 -4.96 -14.89
N HIS A 140 -13.07 -5.59 -13.70
CA HIS A 140 -14.20 -6.46 -13.33
C HIS A 140 -15.50 -5.64 -13.18
N PRO A 141 -16.67 -6.08 -13.70
CA PRO A 141 -17.93 -5.33 -13.67
C PRO A 141 -18.39 -4.90 -12.26
N ASN A 142 -18.04 -5.67 -11.22
CA ASN A 142 -18.38 -5.34 -9.84
C ASN A 142 -17.44 -4.27 -9.23
N ASN A 143 -16.43 -3.81 -9.97
CA ASN A 143 -15.50 -2.78 -9.48
C ASN A 143 -15.92 -1.39 -9.98
N ARG A 144 -17.10 -0.93 -9.49
CA ARG A 144 -17.71 0.37 -9.85
C ARG A 144 -16.71 1.52 -9.77
N ARG A 145 -16.01 1.64 -8.65
CA ARG A 145 -15.05 2.73 -8.42
C ARG A 145 -13.92 2.76 -9.46
N ARG A 146 -13.48 1.59 -9.89
CA ARG A 146 -12.41 1.48 -10.89
C ARG A 146 -12.92 1.78 -12.30
N MET A 147 -14.16 1.39 -12.61
CA MET A 147 -14.82 1.74 -13.86
C MET A 147 -15.02 3.25 -13.99
N ILE A 148 -15.56 3.91 -12.99
CA ILE A 148 -15.76 5.37 -12.98
C ILE A 148 -14.42 6.09 -13.20
N ARG A 149 -13.37 5.73 -12.46
CA ARG A 149 -12.04 6.32 -12.66
C ARG A 149 -11.47 6.09 -14.06
N PHE A 150 -11.74 4.95 -14.65
CA PHE A 150 -11.32 4.65 -16.02
C PHE A 150 -12.03 5.53 -17.05
N LEU A 151 -13.34 5.75 -16.86
CA LEU A 151 -14.15 6.59 -17.72
C LEU A 151 -13.75 8.08 -17.61
N GLN A 152 -13.41 8.55 -16.41
CA GLN A 152 -12.98 9.93 -16.15
C GLN A 152 -11.59 10.28 -16.71
N LYS A 153 -10.78 9.30 -17.06
CA LYS A 153 -9.45 9.53 -17.65
C LYS A 153 -9.55 9.79 -19.16
N GLU A 154 -8.84 10.79 -19.66
CA GLU A 154 -8.85 11.12 -21.10
C GLU A 154 -8.17 10.08 -21.99
N THR A 155 -7.14 9.44 -21.52
CA THR A 155 -6.32 8.53 -22.33
C THR A 155 -6.24 7.14 -21.76
N THR A 156 -6.56 6.17 -22.60
CA THR A 156 -6.28 4.75 -22.42
C THR A 156 -4.92 4.40 -23.03
N SER A 157 -3.87 5.20 -22.80
CA SER A 157 -2.56 4.79 -23.30
C SER A 157 -2.12 3.54 -22.52
N LEU A 158 -2.31 2.38 -23.15
CA LEU A 158 -1.84 1.06 -22.71
C LEU A 158 -0.31 0.93 -22.77
N VAL A 159 0.42 2.05 -22.81
CA VAL A 159 1.88 2.00 -22.73
C VAL A 159 2.25 1.49 -21.34
N GLU A 160 2.75 0.26 -21.28
CA GLU A 160 3.29 -0.27 -20.05
C GLU A 160 4.41 0.65 -19.56
N PRO A 161 4.33 1.11 -18.29
CA PRO A 161 5.35 1.98 -17.75
C PRO A 161 6.71 1.28 -17.78
N LYS A 162 7.73 1.95 -18.29
CA LYS A 162 9.11 1.45 -18.34
C LYS A 162 9.75 1.52 -16.95
N LEU A 163 10.56 0.53 -16.63
CA LEU A 163 11.38 0.54 -15.42
C LEU A 163 12.45 1.66 -15.54
N LEU A 164 12.52 2.51 -14.53
CA LEU A 164 13.44 3.67 -14.50
C LEU A 164 14.81 3.35 -13.92
N TYR A 165 14.88 2.33 -13.07
CA TYR A 165 16.08 2.00 -12.30
C TYR A 165 16.44 0.53 -12.46
N ASN A 166 17.73 0.22 -12.48
CA ASN A 166 18.18 -1.18 -12.43
C ASN A 166 17.74 -1.82 -11.11
N THR A 167 16.73 -2.69 -11.17
CA THR A 167 16.03 -3.23 -10.01
C THR A 167 15.94 -4.75 -10.08
N ILE A 168 16.28 -5.42 -8.98
CA ILE A 168 16.03 -6.83 -8.76
C ILE A 168 14.71 -7.00 -8.02
N PHE A 169 13.78 -7.76 -8.57
CA PHE A 169 12.50 -8.06 -7.93
C PHE A 169 12.55 -9.43 -7.26
N ILE A 170 12.16 -9.47 -5.99
CA ILE A 170 12.05 -10.69 -5.18
C ILE A 170 10.61 -10.85 -4.74
N GLY A 171 9.93 -11.87 -5.27
CA GLY A 171 8.59 -12.26 -4.84
C GLY A 171 8.65 -13.37 -3.80
N LEU A 172 8.19 -13.12 -2.58
CA LEU A 172 8.03 -14.17 -1.57
C LEU A 172 6.63 -14.77 -1.69
N THR A 173 6.53 -16.07 -1.55
CA THR A 173 5.26 -16.80 -1.57
C THR A 173 5.28 -17.97 -0.58
N THR A 174 4.12 -18.47 -0.25
CA THR A 174 3.90 -19.70 0.51
C THR A 174 2.63 -20.35 -0.01
N ASP A 175 2.40 -21.61 0.34
CA ASP A 175 1.13 -22.28 0.02
C ASP A 175 -0.05 -21.62 0.77
N ARG A 176 -1.25 -21.81 0.22
CA ARG A 176 -2.44 -21.11 0.69
C ARG A 176 -2.84 -21.48 2.13
N ASN A 177 -2.71 -22.76 2.48
CA ASN A 177 -3.09 -23.23 3.82
C ASN A 177 -2.13 -22.66 4.88
N ASN A 178 -0.84 -22.68 4.58
CA ASN A 178 0.16 -22.09 5.46
C ASN A 178 -0.05 -20.57 5.60
N LEU A 179 -0.43 -19.88 4.52
CA LEU A 179 -0.73 -18.45 4.56
C LEU A 179 -1.89 -18.13 5.51
N TYR A 180 -2.98 -18.90 5.48
CA TYR A 180 -4.10 -18.72 6.40
C TYR A 180 -3.66 -18.89 7.86
N ASN A 181 -2.93 -19.97 8.16
CA ASN A 181 -2.40 -20.19 9.50
C ASN A 181 -1.50 -19.06 10.00
N ILE A 182 -0.69 -18.48 9.11
CA ILE A 182 0.17 -17.34 9.44
C ILE A 182 -0.68 -16.09 9.74
N ILE A 183 -1.72 -15.84 8.92
CA ILE A 183 -2.61 -14.68 9.09
C ILE A 183 -3.38 -14.79 10.40
N ASP A 184 -3.98 -15.96 10.69
CA ASP A 184 -4.76 -16.17 11.90
C ASP A 184 -3.91 -15.95 13.16
N LYS A 185 -2.75 -16.61 13.24
CA LYS A 185 -1.81 -16.41 14.35
C LYS A 185 -1.36 -14.95 14.50
N ARG A 186 -1.21 -14.24 13.39
CA ARG A 186 -0.83 -12.83 13.41
C ARG A 186 -1.94 -11.96 13.98
N VAL A 187 -3.19 -12.23 13.65
CA VAL A 187 -4.34 -11.52 14.23
C VAL A 187 -4.39 -11.74 15.74
N ASP A 188 -4.24 -12.99 16.21
CA ASP A 188 -4.19 -13.30 17.64
C ASP A 188 -3.05 -12.53 18.34
N MET A 189 -1.87 -12.49 17.74
CA MET A 189 -0.73 -11.72 18.27
C MET A 189 -1.02 -10.21 18.31
N MET A 190 -1.66 -9.65 17.28
CA MET A 190 -2.03 -8.23 17.27
C MET A 190 -2.98 -7.88 18.42
N PHE A 191 -3.98 -8.72 18.70
CA PHE A 191 -4.85 -8.52 19.85
C PHE A 191 -4.09 -8.63 21.18
N ALA A 192 -3.21 -9.61 21.32
CA ALA A 192 -2.37 -9.76 22.51
C ALA A 192 -1.38 -8.59 22.71
N GLU A 193 -0.95 -7.95 21.62
CA GLU A 193 -0.06 -6.77 21.66
C GLU A 193 -0.82 -5.44 21.89
N GLY A 194 -2.16 -5.44 21.93
CA GLY A 194 -2.96 -4.25 22.23
C GLY A 194 -3.55 -3.56 21.01
N LEU A 195 -3.90 -4.30 19.97
CA LEU A 195 -4.57 -3.74 18.77
C LEU A 195 -5.88 -3.00 19.14
N LEU A 196 -6.65 -3.56 20.09
CA LEU A 196 -7.91 -2.95 20.51
C LEU A 196 -7.68 -1.55 21.11
N GLU A 197 -6.68 -1.43 21.96
CA GLU A 197 -6.28 -0.18 22.62
C GLU A 197 -5.70 0.81 21.61
N GLU A 198 -4.91 0.34 20.64
CA GLU A 198 -4.38 1.19 19.57
C GLU A 198 -5.51 1.82 18.77
N VAL A 199 -6.49 1.04 18.31
CA VAL A 199 -7.61 1.56 17.53
C VAL A 199 -8.54 2.42 18.36
N LYS A 200 -8.78 2.03 19.64
CA LYS A 200 -9.62 2.79 20.57
C LYS A 200 -9.10 4.22 20.79
N LYS A 201 -7.79 4.44 20.83
CA LYS A 201 -7.21 5.78 20.96
C LYS A 201 -7.64 6.72 19.82
N PHE A 202 -7.67 6.23 18.58
CA PHE A 202 -8.14 7.01 17.45
C PHE A 202 -9.65 7.24 17.50
N TYR A 203 -10.41 6.21 17.89
CA TYR A 203 -11.87 6.31 18.03
C TYR A 203 -12.28 7.33 19.10
N ASP A 204 -11.67 7.30 20.27
CA ASP A 204 -11.94 8.22 21.39
C ASP A 204 -11.57 9.70 21.03
N GLN A 205 -10.62 9.88 20.12
CA GLN A 205 -10.27 11.20 19.57
C GLN A 205 -11.19 11.63 18.42
N HIS A 206 -12.23 10.87 18.11
CA HIS A 206 -13.16 11.12 17.00
C HIS A 206 -12.47 11.26 15.64
N LEU A 207 -11.32 10.60 15.45
CA LEU A 207 -10.62 10.61 14.18
C LEU A 207 -11.34 9.70 13.19
N ASN A 208 -11.83 10.30 12.12
CA ASN A 208 -12.53 9.58 11.04
C ASN A 208 -11.86 9.88 9.70
N SER A 209 -10.66 9.33 9.52
CA SER A 209 -9.89 9.55 8.31
C SER A 209 -10.04 8.39 7.32
N LYS A 210 -9.74 8.67 6.05
CA LYS A 210 -9.73 7.66 5.00
C LYS A 210 -8.78 6.50 5.33
N ALA A 211 -7.64 6.76 5.97
CA ALA A 211 -6.69 5.74 6.38
C ALA A 211 -7.34 4.75 7.35
N LEU A 212 -7.94 5.27 8.43
CA LEU A 212 -8.61 4.47 9.45
C LEU A 212 -9.83 3.71 8.92
N GLN A 213 -10.60 4.33 8.02
CA GLN A 213 -11.79 3.73 7.40
C GLN A 213 -11.48 2.67 6.32
N THR A 214 -10.24 2.56 5.87
CA THR A 214 -9.86 1.60 4.82
C THR A 214 -8.84 0.58 5.28
N ALA A 215 -8.11 0.83 6.37
CA ALA A 215 -7.15 -0.11 6.92
C ALA A 215 -7.84 -1.33 7.53
N ILE A 216 -7.39 -2.52 7.13
CA ILE A 216 -7.87 -3.80 7.69
C ILE A 216 -7.54 -3.84 9.19
N GLY A 217 -8.46 -4.32 10.00
CA GLY A 217 -8.38 -4.30 11.45
C GLY A 217 -8.97 -3.02 12.05
N TYR A 218 -8.60 -1.85 11.54
CA TYR A 218 -9.10 -0.56 12.05
C TYR A 218 -10.57 -0.36 11.72
N LYS A 219 -10.96 -0.48 10.46
CA LYS A 219 -12.35 -0.30 10.02
C LYS A 219 -13.32 -1.29 10.72
N GLU A 220 -12.89 -2.52 10.96
CA GLU A 220 -13.69 -3.52 11.65
C GLU A 220 -13.87 -3.13 13.13
N LEU A 221 -12.81 -2.70 13.81
CA LEU A 221 -12.88 -2.27 15.20
C LEU A 221 -13.64 -0.96 15.38
N TYR A 222 -13.59 -0.03 14.42
CA TYR A 222 -14.47 1.15 14.42
C TYR A 222 -15.94 0.73 14.38
N SER A 223 -16.30 -0.19 13.49
CA SER A 223 -17.66 -0.74 13.39
C SER A 223 -18.10 -1.43 14.69
N TYR A 224 -17.19 -2.13 15.35
CA TYR A 224 -17.43 -2.73 16.67
C TYR A 224 -17.70 -1.67 17.75
N PHE A 225 -16.91 -0.60 17.81
CA PHE A 225 -17.13 0.50 18.79
C PHE A 225 -18.42 1.28 18.54
N GLU A 226 -18.89 1.32 17.30
CA GLU A 226 -20.18 1.91 16.92
C GLU A 226 -21.38 0.98 17.20
N GLY A 227 -21.16 -0.25 17.65
CA GLY A 227 -22.20 -1.25 17.90
C GLY A 227 -22.81 -1.87 16.65
N ASN A 228 -22.11 -1.82 15.53
CA ASN A 228 -22.54 -2.38 14.24
C ASN A 228 -22.02 -3.81 13.98
N LEU A 229 -21.23 -4.38 14.89
CA LEU A 229 -20.69 -5.75 14.86
C LEU A 229 -20.94 -6.44 16.20
#